data_aa42b551a0986c825f1731d647f2a9a4
#
_entry.id   aa42b551a0986c825f1731d647f2a9a4
#
_cell.length_a   1.000
_cell.length_b   1.000
_cell.length_c   1.000
_cell.angle_alpha   90.00
_cell.angle_beta   90.00
_cell.angle_gamma   90.00
#
_symmetry.space_group_name_H-M   'P 1'
#
loop_
_entity.id
_entity.type
_entity.pdbx_description
1 polymer ?
#
loop_
_entity_poly.entity_id
_entity_poly.type
_entity_poly.pdbx_seq_one_letter_code
_entity_poly.pdbx_strand_id
1 'polypeptide(L)'
;MLLRLDMAAPRALLSVWEKSGIESLATSLSEMGWEILSTGGTSRKLREAGINVIDVSEATGHPECFDGRVKTLHPAVHGGILVRRDREDDMKTLEELNYSTIDLVCVNLYPFESVAAKDPPVPNSELIEMIDIGGPTMIRSAAKNHKDVLVLTNDKQYQMVIDALKETNGNPSLINTEIKQKLALAAFQCTAAYDAAVSTELERRFIGGKTPNQLNFASEKGIPLRYGENPHQPASFYPASSSAGPSGLAAAIQHGGKALSFNNYLDLDGALRIARGLLRDMRESMNHGCVIIKHTNPCGVAIDSSQKSAWKNALASDSESAFGCVVAFTSIVQKETAEEIGEHFLECIIAPGFSEEALEILSSKKNRRMLT
;
A
#
# COMPACT_ATOMS: atom_id res chain seq x y z
N MET A 1 41.50 24.02 2.51
CA MET A 1 40.53 25.10 2.83
C MET A 1 39.69 25.31 1.58
N LEU A 2 38.73 24.44 1.36
CA LEU A 2 37.80 24.50 0.22
C LEU A 2 36.81 25.60 0.50
N LEU A 3 36.70 26.58 -0.40
CA LEU A 3 35.73 27.63 -0.42
C LEU A 3 34.32 27.02 -0.26
N ARG A 4 33.64 27.29 0.86
CA ARG A 4 32.19 27.25 0.92
C ARG A 4 31.72 28.36 -0.05
N LEU A 5 31.38 27.99 -1.26
CA LEU A 5 30.44 28.80 -2.04
C LEU A 5 29.19 28.96 -1.17
N ASP A 6 28.75 30.18 -0.94
CA ASP A 6 27.48 30.50 -0.27
C ASP A 6 26.33 29.91 -1.06
N MET A 7 26.12 28.60 -0.92
CA MET A 7 24.92 27.93 -1.41
C MET A 7 23.77 28.33 -0.49
N ALA A 8 22.71 28.86 -1.05
CA ALA A 8 21.47 29.11 -0.30
C ALA A 8 21.07 27.84 0.47
N ALA A 9 20.50 28.00 1.65
CA ALA A 9 20.04 26.88 2.45
C ALA A 9 19.08 25.99 1.64
N PRO A 10 19.19 24.66 1.70
CA PRO A 10 18.23 23.77 1.06
C PRO A 10 16.83 24.02 1.59
N ARG A 11 15.82 23.85 0.75
CA ARG A 11 14.43 24.21 1.07
C ARG A 11 13.50 23.01 0.93
N ALA A 12 12.71 22.75 1.99
CA ALA A 12 11.70 21.70 2.00
C ALA A 12 10.29 22.28 2.02
N LEU A 13 9.41 21.83 1.12
CA LEU A 13 7.99 22.13 1.13
C LEU A 13 7.22 20.97 1.78
N LEU A 14 6.65 21.21 2.96
CA LEU A 14 5.92 20.23 3.75
C LEU A 14 4.43 20.60 3.79
N SER A 15 3.58 19.79 3.17
CA SER A 15 2.13 20.00 3.11
C SER A 15 1.41 18.65 3.17
N VAL A 16 1.05 18.20 4.37
CA VAL A 16 0.49 16.88 4.61
C VAL A 16 -0.89 16.95 5.25
N TRP A 17 -1.79 16.07 4.83
CA TRP A 17 -3.07 15.85 5.51
C TRP A 17 -2.88 15.00 6.76
N GLU A 18 -2.36 13.78 6.60
CA GLU A 18 -1.94 12.93 7.73
C GLU A 18 -0.58 13.39 8.26
N LYS A 19 -0.55 13.72 9.55
CA LYS A 19 0.56 14.44 10.17
C LYS A 19 1.49 13.56 11.00
N SER A 20 1.36 12.23 10.90
CA SER A 20 2.24 11.29 11.58
C SER A 20 3.70 11.50 11.17
N GLY A 21 4.57 11.67 12.15
CA GLY A 21 6.02 11.79 11.96
C GLY A 21 6.50 13.09 11.31
N ILE A 22 5.61 14.01 10.88
CA ILE A 22 6.02 15.23 10.17
C ILE A 22 6.89 16.16 11.03
N GLU A 23 6.65 16.21 12.34
CA GLU A 23 7.46 16.98 13.27
C GLU A 23 8.89 16.47 13.33
N SER A 24 9.07 15.14 13.40
CA SER A 24 10.40 14.51 13.41
C SER A 24 11.17 14.80 12.11
N LEU A 25 10.50 14.70 10.95
CA LEU A 25 11.10 15.05 9.67
C LEU A 25 11.53 16.51 9.66
N ALA A 26 10.64 17.43 10.01
CA ALA A 26 10.91 18.87 9.98
C ALA A 26 11.99 19.28 10.98
N THR A 27 12.01 18.69 12.19
CA THR A 27 13.08 18.91 13.18
C THR A 27 14.44 18.48 12.61
N SER A 28 14.52 17.27 12.06
CA SER A 28 15.77 16.77 11.47
C SER A 28 16.27 17.65 10.32
N LEU A 29 15.36 18.12 9.46
CA LEU A 29 15.71 19.05 8.37
C LEU A 29 16.20 20.40 8.92
N SER A 30 15.51 20.96 9.91
CA SER A 30 15.92 22.23 10.56
C SER A 30 17.30 22.12 11.23
N GLU A 31 17.58 21.01 11.93
CA GLU A 31 18.89 20.74 12.53
C GLU A 31 20.01 20.63 11.48
N MET A 32 19.69 20.21 10.26
CA MET A 32 20.61 20.18 9.12
C MET A 32 20.69 21.53 8.37
N GLY A 33 20.03 22.58 8.86
CA GLY A 33 20.06 23.93 8.29
C GLY A 33 19.15 24.16 7.10
N TRP A 34 18.10 23.36 6.93
CA TRP A 34 17.10 23.53 5.87
C TRP A 34 16.06 24.60 6.23
N GLU A 35 15.61 25.35 5.23
CA GLU A 35 14.39 26.18 5.32
C GLU A 35 13.15 25.33 5.13
N ILE A 36 12.14 25.53 5.98
CA ILE A 36 10.88 24.81 5.91
C ILE A 36 9.77 25.71 5.38
N LEU A 37 9.23 25.39 4.20
CA LEU A 37 8.01 25.99 3.67
C LEU A 37 6.83 25.10 4.04
N SER A 38 5.70 25.69 4.40
CA SER A 38 4.48 24.92 4.69
C SER A 38 3.21 25.75 4.50
N THR A 39 2.07 25.07 4.55
CA THR A 39 0.74 25.70 4.43
C THR A 39 -0.22 25.21 5.50
N GLY A 40 -1.20 26.04 5.85
CA GLY A 40 -2.39 25.66 6.61
C GLY A 40 -2.14 24.91 7.90
N GLY A 41 -2.79 23.74 8.02
CA GLY A 41 -2.73 22.94 9.25
C GLY A 41 -1.35 22.30 9.50
N THR A 42 -0.54 22.06 8.46
CA THR A 42 0.83 21.55 8.62
C THR A 42 1.73 22.64 9.19
N SER A 43 1.67 23.86 8.65
CA SER A 43 2.41 25.03 9.16
C SER A 43 2.11 25.28 10.64
N ARG A 44 0.83 25.24 11.02
CA ARG A 44 0.41 25.40 12.42
C ARG A 44 1.04 24.35 13.33
N LYS A 45 0.92 23.06 12.96
CA LYS A 45 1.47 21.96 13.75
C LYS A 45 2.99 22.06 13.94
N LEU A 46 3.72 22.44 12.89
CA LEU A 46 5.17 22.59 12.95
C LEU A 46 5.58 23.77 13.85
N ARG A 47 4.86 24.90 13.79
CA ARG A 47 5.11 26.04 14.69
C ARG A 47 4.81 25.71 16.15
N GLU A 48 3.74 24.95 16.42
CA GLU A 48 3.41 24.48 17.77
C GLU A 48 4.53 23.56 18.33
N ALA A 49 5.24 22.84 17.45
CA ALA A 49 6.43 22.07 17.81
C ALA A 49 7.74 22.91 17.91
N GLY A 50 7.66 24.23 17.78
CA GLY A 50 8.79 25.14 17.89
C GLY A 50 9.67 25.23 16.63
N ILE A 51 9.20 24.71 15.49
CA ILE A 51 9.95 24.73 14.23
C ILE A 51 9.67 26.04 13.49
N ASN A 52 10.74 26.69 13.01
CA ASN A 52 10.59 27.89 12.19
C ASN A 52 10.06 27.52 10.79
N VAL A 53 8.95 28.12 10.40
CA VAL A 53 8.24 27.81 9.15
C VAL A 53 7.93 29.09 8.39
N ILE A 54 8.28 29.12 7.12
CA ILE A 54 7.89 30.15 6.15
C ILE A 54 6.58 29.71 5.51
N ASP A 55 5.54 30.56 5.56
CA ASP A 55 4.31 30.24 4.83
C ASP A 55 4.51 30.38 3.33
N VAL A 56 3.86 29.48 2.56
CA VAL A 56 3.93 29.53 1.09
C VAL A 56 3.43 30.86 0.55
N SER A 57 2.42 31.48 1.16
CA SER A 57 1.93 32.82 0.81
C SER A 57 3.01 33.91 1.00
N GLU A 58 3.84 33.80 2.01
CA GLU A 58 4.98 34.69 2.22
C GLU A 58 6.06 34.46 1.15
N ALA A 59 6.42 33.20 0.92
CA ALA A 59 7.44 32.83 -0.07
C ALA A 59 7.04 33.16 -1.51
N THR A 60 5.75 33.18 -1.84
CA THR A 60 5.23 33.51 -3.18
C THR A 60 4.82 34.98 -3.33
N GLY A 61 4.68 35.72 -2.22
CA GLY A 61 4.08 37.06 -2.21
C GLY A 61 2.60 37.07 -2.62
N HIS A 62 1.92 35.92 -2.67
CA HIS A 62 0.54 35.77 -3.12
C HIS A 62 -0.35 35.21 -2.02
N PRO A 63 -1.50 35.86 -1.69
CA PRO A 63 -2.40 35.36 -0.66
C PRO A 63 -3.07 34.04 -1.09
N GLU A 64 -3.48 33.28 -0.10
CA GLU A 64 -4.35 32.13 -0.31
C GLU A 64 -5.71 32.59 -0.85
N CYS A 65 -6.23 31.90 -1.89
CA CYS A 65 -7.48 32.27 -2.56
C CYS A 65 -8.53 31.16 -2.44
N PHE A 66 -9.81 31.58 -2.51
CA PHE A 66 -10.97 30.68 -2.59
C PHE A 66 -11.00 29.65 -1.43
N ASP A 67 -10.92 30.15 -0.20
CA ASP A 67 -10.91 29.36 1.03
C ASP A 67 -9.84 28.23 1.02
N GLY A 68 -8.68 28.53 0.38
CA GLY A 68 -7.56 27.63 0.34
C GLY A 68 -7.53 26.64 -0.82
N ARG A 69 -8.46 26.70 -1.75
CA ARG A 69 -8.42 25.86 -2.95
C ARG A 69 -7.21 26.17 -3.85
N VAL A 70 -6.69 27.39 -3.77
CA VAL A 70 -5.46 27.82 -4.49
C VAL A 70 -4.46 28.36 -3.46
N LYS A 71 -3.42 27.58 -3.18
CA LYS A 71 -2.31 27.92 -2.26
C LYS A 71 -0.97 27.70 -2.91
N THR A 72 -0.75 26.47 -3.38
CA THR A 72 0.53 25.98 -3.91
C THR A 72 0.59 25.96 -5.43
N LEU A 73 -0.53 26.20 -6.12
CA LEU A 73 -0.59 26.33 -7.58
C LEU A 73 -0.08 27.70 -8.01
N HIS A 74 1.21 27.95 -7.81
CA HIS A 74 1.87 29.20 -8.11
C HIS A 74 3.18 28.98 -8.87
N PRO A 75 3.51 29.83 -9.86
CA PRO A 75 4.76 29.69 -10.62
C PRO A 75 6.02 29.65 -9.76
N ALA A 76 6.09 30.41 -8.66
CA ALA A 76 7.23 30.38 -7.76
C ALA A 76 7.43 29.01 -7.07
N VAL A 77 6.35 28.30 -6.72
CA VAL A 77 6.41 26.95 -6.15
C VAL A 77 6.84 25.96 -7.22
N HIS A 78 6.11 25.90 -8.32
CA HIS A 78 6.40 24.92 -9.38
C HIS A 78 7.68 25.23 -10.16
N GLY A 79 8.06 26.49 -10.30
CA GLY A 79 9.35 26.91 -10.84
C GLY A 79 10.49 26.44 -9.95
N GLY A 80 10.40 26.66 -8.64
CA GLY A 80 11.40 26.19 -7.67
C GLY A 80 11.57 24.66 -7.64
N ILE A 81 10.48 23.91 -7.92
CA ILE A 81 10.52 22.45 -8.02
C ILE A 81 11.04 21.95 -9.37
N LEU A 82 10.63 22.58 -10.48
CA LEU A 82 10.84 22.06 -11.84
C LEU A 82 12.10 22.60 -12.53
N VAL A 83 12.77 23.62 -11.96
CA VAL A 83 13.98 24.21 -12.54
C VAL A 83 15.07 23.16 -12.75
N ARG A 84 15.65 23.12 -13.93
CA ARG A 84 16.78 22.23 -14.27
C ARG A 84 18.07 22.90 -13.81
N ARG A 85 18.65 22.38 -12.73
CA ARG A 85 19.81 23.03 -12.05
C ARG A 85 21.11 22.95 -12.85
N ASP A 86 21.17 22.07 -13.84
CA ASP A 86 22.29 21.94 -14.79
C ASP A 86 22.16 22.84 -16.04
N ARG A 87 21.12 23.70 -16.08
CA ARG A 87 20.87 24.63 -17.18
C ARG A 87 21.04 26.07 -16.68
N GLU A 88 22.06 26.75 -17.15
CA GLU A 88 22.33 28.14 -16.79
C GLU A 88 21.17 29.08 -17.11
N ASP A 89 20.52 28.92 -18.28
CA ASP A 89 19.37 29.72 -18.68
C ASP A 89 18.18 29.56 -17.73
N ASP A 90 17.92 28.32 -17.25
CA ASP A 90 16.84 28.06 -16.32
C ASP A 90 17.14 28.72 -14.96
N MET A 91 18.39 28.58 -14.45
CA MET A 91 18.81 29.19 -13.19
C MET A 91 18.78 30.71 -13.25
N LYS A 92 19.21 31.31 -14.37
CA LYS A 92 19.11 32.75 -14.59
C LYS A 92 17.66 33.23 -14.59
N THR A 93 16.78 32.52 -15.27
CA THR A 93 15.33 32.84 -15.28
C THR A 93 14.75 32.76 -13.87
N LEU A 94 15.14 31.75 -13.07
CA LEU A 94 14.72 31.61 -11.67
C LEU A 94 15.12 32.82 -10.84
N GLU A 95 16.36 33.29 -11.00
CA GLU A 95 16.90 34.46 -10.32
C GLU A 95 16.19 35.75 -10.74
N GLU A 96 16.01 35.98 -12.06
CA GLU A 96 15.29 37.11 -12.62
C GLU A 96 13.85 37.22 -12.09
N LEU A 97 13.19 36.08 -11.87
CA LEU A 97 11.85 35.99 -11.30
C LEU A 97 11.84 36.07 -9.76
N ASN A 98 13.02 36.13 -9.14
CA ASN A 98 13.19 36.09 -7.67
C ASN A 98 12.54 34.86 -7.03
N TYR A 99 12.62 33.72 -7.72
CA TYR A 99 12.17 32.44 -7.19
C TYR A 99 13.35 31.67 -6.56
N SER A 100 13.05 30.81 -5.60
CA SER A 100 14.05 29.97 -4.97
C SER A 100 13.83 28.51 -5.29
N THR A 101 14.89 27.71 -5.31
CA THR A 101 14.81 26.27 -5.48
C THR A 101 14.08 25.60 -4.31
N ILE A 102 13.39 24.50 -4.59
CA ILE A 102 12.81 23.60 -3.60
C ILE A 102 13.48 22.23 -3.77
N ASP A 103 14.08 21.71 -2.73
CA ASP A 103 14.95 20.52 -2.74
C ASP A 103 14.24 19.27 -2.26
N LEU A 104 13.17 19.45 -1.48
CA LEU A 104 12.34 18.37 -0.97
C LEU A 104 10.87 18.79 -0.98
N VAL A 105 10.02 17.90 -1.46
CA VAL A 105 8.55 18.02 -1.41
C VAL A 105 8.01 16.85 -0.61
N CYS A 106 7.36 17.12 0.51
CA CYS A 106 6.65 16.13 1.32
C CYS A 106 5.16 16.44 1.32
N VAL A 107 4.41 15.61 0.63
CA VAL A 107 2.95 15.80 0.45
C VAL A 107 2.26 14.44 0.49
N ASN A 108 1.28 14.28 1.36
CA ASN A 108 0.30 13.21 1.23
C ASN A 108 -1.07 13.80 0.89
N LEU A 109 -1.89 12.99 0.25
CA LEU A 109 -3.13 13.45 -0.35
C LEU A 109 -4.29 13.45 0.65
N TYR A 110 -5.35 14.16 0.33
CA TYR A 110 -6.61 14.11 1.08
C TYR A 110 -7.17 12.69 1.07
N PRO A 111 -7.82 12.25 2.18
CA PRO A 111 -8.28 10.88 2.34
C PRO A 111 -9.60 10.62 1.56
N PHE A 112 -9.58 10.82 0.25
CA PHE A 112 -10.74 10.69 -0.62
C PHE A 112 -11.44 9.33 -0.46
N GLU A 113 -10.68 8.22 -0.49
CA GLU A 113 -11.23 6.88 -0.38
C GLU A 113 -11.95 6.64 0.94
N SER A 114 -11.39 7.10 2.06
CA SER A 114 -12.00 6.93 3.37
C SER A 114 -13.28 7.76 3.53
N VAL A 115 -13.35 8.92 2.87
CA VAL A 115 -14.58 9.74 2.85
C VAL A 115 -15.62 9.13 1.91
N ALA A 116 -15.20 8.62 0.77
CA ALA A 116 -16.08 7.91 -0.18
C ALA A 116 -16.72 6.66 0.43
N ALA A 117 -16.00 5.99 1.32
CA ALA A 117 -16.43 4.75 1.98
C ALA A 117 -17.33 4.94 3.21
N LYS A 118 -17.64 6.17 3.61
CA LYS A 118 -18.52 6.43 4.79
C LYS A 118 -19.92 5.83 4.58
N ASP A 119 -20.49 5.30 5.65
CA ASP A 119 -21.87 4.84 5.72
C ASP A 119 -22.61 5.58 6.86
N PRO A 120 -23.66 6.36 6.58
CA PRO A 120 -24.24 6.63 5.26
C PRO A 120 -23.31 7.43 4.35
N PRO A 121 -23.46 7.29 3.00
CA PRO A 121 -22.61 7.99 2.03
C PRO A 121 -22.73 9.53 2.15
N VAL A 122 -21.59 10.21 2.11
CA VAL A 122 -21.55 11.68 2.09
C VAL A 122 -22.15 12.24 0.80
N PRO A 123 -22.71 13.48 0.83
CA PRO A 123 -23.18 14.18 -0.36
C PRO A 123 -22.06 14.35 -1.41
N ASN A 124 -22.44 14.38 -2.71
CA ASN A 124 -21.46 14.59 -3.78
C ASN A 124 -20.66 15.88 -3.64
N SER A 125 -21.28 16.97 -3.15
CA SER A 125 -20.60 18.22 -2.91
C SER A 125 -19.47 18.10 -1.87
N GLU A 126 -19.70 17.37 -0.79
CA GLU A 126 -18.67 17.10 0.24
C GLU A 126 -17.56 16.22 -0.31
N LEU A 127 -17.89 15.18 -1.08
CA LEU A 127 -16.90 14.31 -1.68
C LEU A 127 -16.02 15.03 -2.70
N ILE A 128 -16.61 15.91 -3.52
CA ILE A 128 -15.88 16.69 -4.53
C ILE A 128 -14.86 17.62 -3.86
N GLU A 129 -15.16 18.22 -2.71
CA GLU A 129 -14.20 19.04 -1.96
C GLU A 129 -13.03 18.24 -1.40
N MET A 130 -13.14 16.91 -1.33
CA MET A 130 -12.02 16.03 -0.95
C MET A 130 -11.11 15.65 -2.13
N ILE A 131 -11.36 16.16 -3.33
CA ILE A 131 -10.47 15.98 -4.46
C ILE A 131 -9.30 16.96 -4.35
N ASP A 132 -8.12 16.43 -4.07
CA ASP A 132 -6.89 17.21 -3.94
C ASP A 132 -6.33 17.55 -5.33
N ILE A 133 -6.16 18.83 -5.61
CA ILE A 133 -5.56 19.34 -6.86
C ILE A 133 -4.09 19.73 -6.63
N GLY A 134 -3.81 20.46 -5.57
CA GLY A 134 -2.48 20.98 -5.29
C GLY A 134 -1.46 19.90 -4.94
N GLY A 135 -1.88 18.92 -4.14
CA GLY A 135 -1.03 17.81 -3.72
C GLY A 135 -0.50 16.98 -4.89
N PRO A 136 -1.35 16.39 -5.74
CA PRO A 136 -0.91 15.65 -6.93
C PRO A 136 -0.03 16.47 -7.86
N THR A 137 -0.30 17.76 -8.02
CA THR A 137 0.47 18.63 -8.89
C THR A 137 1.90 18.83 -8.37
N MET A 138 2.08 19.07 -7.07
CA MET A 138 3.40 19.17 -6.44
C MET A 138 4.17 17.84 -6.47
N ILE A 139 3.50 16.74 -6.14
CA ILE A 139 4.06 15.39 -6.17
C ILE A 139 4.60 15.07 -7.57
N ARG A 140 3.80 15.29 -8.61
CA ARG A 140 4.18 15.00 -10.00
C ARG A 140 5.31 15.90 -10.48
N SER A 141 5.32 17.18 -10.09
CA SER A 141 6.40 18.12 -10.42
C SER A 141 7.72 17.67 -9.81
N ALA A 142 7.73 17.34 -8.52
CA ALA A 142 8.92 16.87 -7.82
C ALA A 142 9.41 15.52 -8.39
N ALA A 143 8.51 14.56 -8.62
CA ALA A 143 8.84 13.28 -9.21
C ALA A 143 9.42 13.40 -10.62
N LYS A 144 8.92 14.31 -11.44
CA LYS A 144 9.50 14.63 -12.77
C LYS A 144 10.92 15.15 -12.66
N ASN A 145 11.20 15.98 -11.66
CA ASN A 145 12.53 16.57 -11.42
C ASN A 145 13.33 15.82 -10.32
N HIS A 146 13.13 14.50 -10.17
CA HIS A 146 13.75 13.69 -9.12
C HIS A 146 15.28 13.70 -9.12
N LYS A 147 15.91 14.12 -10.21
CA LYS A 147 17.37 14.34 -10.25
C LYS A 147 17.79 15.36 -9.18
N ASP A 148 17.00 16.41 -9.03
CA ASP A 148 17.29 17.57 -8.21
C ASP A 148 16.42 17.65 -6.94
N VAL A 149 15.26 17.00 -6.91
CA VAL A 149 14.24 17.15 -5.86
C VAL A 149 13.88 15.80 -5.25
N LEU A 150 13.89 15.71 -3.93
CA LEU A 150 13.37 14.56 -3.18
C LEU A 150 11.85 14.68 -3.06
N VAL A 151 11.10 13.59 -3.28
CA VAL A 151 9.64 13.57 -3.14
C VAL A 151 9.19 12.49 -2.18
N LEU A 152 8.43 12.89 -1.17
CA LEU A 152 7.90 12.03 -0.11
C LEU A 152 6.38 12.09 -0.14
N THR A 153 5.73 10.92 -0.12
CA THR A 153 4.26 10.80 -0.20
C THR A 153 3.64 10.11 1.01
N ASN A 154 4.46 9.55 1.90
CA ASN A 154 4.01 8.92 3.14
C ASN A 154 5.11 8.91 4.21
N ASP A 155 4.72 8.71 5.45
CA ASP A 155 5.58 8.73 6.65
C ASP A 155 6.63 7.60 6.67
N LYS A 156 6.36 6.46 6.05
CA LYS A 156 7.30 5.33 5.97
C LYS A 156 8.61 5.68 5.23
N GLN A 157 8.59 6.76 4.43
CA GLN A 157 9.75 7.24 3.68
C GLN A 157 10.64 8.20 4.50
N TYR A 158 10.13 8.77 5.59
CA TYR A 158 10.81 9.84 6.33
C TYR A 158 12.16 9.40 6.88
N GLN A 159 12.19 8.29 7.62
CA GLN A 159 13.42 7.84 8.26
C GLN A 159 14.53 7.53 7.25
N MET A 160 14.20 6.87 6.14
CA MET A 160 15.16 6.57 5.08
C MET A 160 15.78 7.84 4.50
N VAL A 161 14.98 8.90 4.30
CA VAL A 161 15.48 10.18 3.74
C VAL A 161 16.28 10.95 4.79
N ILE A 162 15.86 10.95 6.05
CA ILE A 162 16.63 11.55 7.16
C ILE A 162 18.02 10.91 7.24
N ASP A 163 18.08 9.58 7.20
CA ASP A 163 19.37 8.86 7.29
C ASP A 163 20.26 9.17 6.09
N ALA A 164 19.73 9.16 4.88
CA ALA A 164 20.45 9.52 3.67
C ALA A 164 20.95 10.98 3.68
N LEU A 165 20.15 11.91 4.22
CA LEU A 165 20.59 13.32 4.39
C LEU A 165 21.67 13.47 5.45
N LYS A 166 21.62 12.73 6.55
CA LYS A 166 22.67 12.73 7.57
C LYS A 166 24.02 12.25 7.00
N GLU A 167 24.01 11.20 6.18
CA GLU A 167 25.19 10.68 5.48
C GLU A 167 25.83 11.72 4.55
N THR A 168 25.01 12.63 3.99
CA THR A 168 25.46 13.68 3.07
C THR A 168 25.62 15.06 3.75
N ASN A 169 25.62 15.13 5.09
CA ASN A 169 25.66 16.37 5.87
C ASN A 169 24.56 17.37 5.44
N GLY A 170 23.37 16.89 5.19
CA GLY A 170 22.20 17.69 4.79
C GLY A 170 22.18 18.12 3.32
N ASN A 171 23.12 17.66 2.49
CA ASN A 171 23.18 18.04 1.08
C ASN A 171 22.34 17.09 0.19
N PRO A 172 21.17 17.53 -0.34
CA PRO A 172 20.29 16.69 -1.14
C PRO A 172 20.89 16.29 -2.49
N SER A 173 21.83 17.06 -3.04
CA SER A 173 22.44 16.76 -4.33
C SER A 173 23.30 15.49 -4.29
N LEU A 174 23.86 15.16 -3.14
CA LEU A 174 24.74 14.01 -2.92
C LEU A 174 23.99 12.70 -2.60
N ILE A 175 22.68 12.75 -2.42
CA ILE A 175 21.88 11.55 -2.20
C ILE A 175 21.94 10.64 -3.42
N ASN A 176 22.07 9.34 -3.16
CA ASN A 176 22.13 8.30 -4.18
C ASN A 176 20.94 8.38 -5.15
N THR A 177 21.25 8.32 -6.44
CA THR A 177 20.28 8.35 -7.53
C THR A 177 19.22 7.26 -7.41
N GLU A 178 19.57 6.07 -6.93
CA GLU A 178 18.63 4.97 -6.74
C GLU A 178 17.53 5.32 -5.70
N ILE A 179 17.90 6.01 -4.62
CA ILE A 179 16.93 6.49 -3.62
C ILE A 179 15.97 7.50 -4.27
N LYS A 180 16.51 8.48 -5.01
CA LYS A 180 15.71 9.48 -5.73
C LYS A 180 14.73 8.85 -6.72
N GLN A 181 15.19 7.86 -7.49
CA GLN A 181 14.37 7.12 -8.45
C GLN A 181 13.27 6.30 -7.76
N LYS A 182 13.57 5.62 -6.65
CA LYS A 182 12.56 4.88 -5.87
C LYS A 182 11.47 5.81 -5.32
N LEU A 183 11.86 6.98 -4.81
CA LEU A 183 10.91 7.99 -4.33
C LEU A 183 10.03 8.53 -5.47
N ALA A 184 10.62 8.84 -6.61
CA ALA A 184 9.88 9.32 -7.80
C ALA A 184 8.89 8.27 -8.33
N LEU A 185 9.28 7.00 -8.38
CA LEU A 185 8.40 5.91 -8.75
C LEU A 185 7.21 5.81 -7.78
N ALA A 186 7.49 5.81 -6.46
CA ALA A 186 6.45 5.77 -5.44
C ALA A 186 5.48 6.97 -5.53
N ALA A 187 5.99 8.15 -5.87
CA ALA A 187 5.20 9.35 -6.08
C ALA A 187 4.22 9.22 -7.26
N PHE A 188 4.67 8.70 -8.41
CA PHE A 188 3.77 8.44 -9.54
C PHE A 188 2.78 7.31 -9.25
N GLN A 189 3.18 6.28 -8.51
CA GLN A 189 2.27 5.23 -8.06
C GLN A 189 1.17 5.79 -7.13
N CYS A 190 1.54 6.68 -6.21
CA CYS A 190 0.59 7.36 -5.32
C CYS A 190 -0.46 8.16 -6.10
N THR A 191 -0.03 9.00 -7.05
CA THR A 191 -0.98 9.82 -7.83
C THR A 191 -1.83 8.97 -8.78
N ALA A 192 -1.29 7.90 -9.37
CA ALA A 192 -2.04 7.00 -10.23
C ALA A 192 -3.14 6.24 -9.45
N ALA A 193 -2.82 5.75 -8.24
CA ALA A 193 -3.79 5.10 -7.37
C ALA A 193 -4.89 6.07 -6.93
N TYR A 194 -4.53 7.29 -6.58
CA TYR A 194 -5.46 8.34 -6.19
C TYR A 194 -6.45 8.67 -7.31
N ASP A 195 -5.96 8.93 -8.54
CA ASP A 195 -6.81 9.24 -9.68
C ASP A 195 -7.72 8.04 -10.06
N ALA A 196 -7.21 6.82 -9.94
CA ALA A 196 -8.02 5.62 -10.15
C ALA A 196 -9.18 5.51 -9.14
N ALA A 197 -8.94 5.82 -7.87
CA ALA A 197 -9.96 5.83 -6.83
C ALA A 197 -11.02 6.92 -7.08
N VAL A 198 -10.58 8.15 -7.39
CA VAL A 198 -11.46 9.28 -7.72
C VAL A 198 -12.32 8.94 -8.93
N SER A 199 -11.73 8.48 -10.03
CA SER A 199 -12.42 8.13 -11.26
C SER A 199 -13.47 7.04 -11.02
N THR A 200 -13.12 5.97 -10.32
CA THR A 200 -14.02 4.85 -10.02
C THR A 200 -15.22 5.29 -9.19
N GLU A 201 -15.00 6.09 -8.16
CA GLU A 201 -16.10 6.54 -7.29
C GLU A 201 -17.01 7.56 -7.99
N LEU A 202 -16.46 8.48 -8.78
CA LEU A 202 -17.26 9.43 -9.55
C LEU A 202 -18.09 8.72 -10.61
N GLU A 203 -17.54 7.73 -11.30
CA GLU A 203 -18.32 6.92 -12.25
C GLU A 203 -19.49 6.21 -11.57
N ARG A 204 -19.23 5.59 -10.41
CA ARG A 204 -20.29 4.94 -9.60
C ARG A 204 -21.41 5.92 -9.23
N ARG A 205 -21.06 7.17 -8.82
CA ARG A 205 -22.05 8.17 -8.39
C ARG A 205 -22.76 8.89 -9.54
N PHE A 206 -22.05 9.22 -10.60
CA PHE A 206 -22.59 10.05 -11.69
C PHE A 206 -23.30 9.24 -12.77
N ILE A 207 -22.82 8.02 -13.06
CA ILE A 207 -23.33 7.19 -14.15
C ILE A 207 -24.24 6.06 -13.66
N GLY A 208 -24.22 5.77 -12.35
CA GLY A 208 -25.13 4.82 -11.73
C GLY A 208 -24.76 3.35 -11.92
N GLY A 209 -23.47 3.06 -12.08
CA GLY A 209 -22.88 1.76 -11.72
C GLY A 209 -23.28 0.55 -12.57
N LYS A 210 -23.67 0.74 -13.86
CA LYS A 210 -23.90 -0.42 -14.74
C LYS A 210 -22.54 -0.99 -15.16
N THR A 211 -22.10 -0.91 -16.36
CA THR A 211 -20.78 -1.37 -16.78
C THR A 211 -19.85 -0.16 -16.92
N PRO A 212 -18.71 -0.07 -16.22
CA PRO A 212 -17.82 1.06 -16.37
C PRO A 212 -17.25 1.11 -17.80
N ASN A 213 -17.14 2.33 -18.34
CA ASN A 213 -16.55 2.55 -19.66
C ASN A 213 -15.04 2.32 -19.65
N GLN A 214 -14.40 2.55 -18.50
CA GLN A 214 -12.97 2.34 -18.29
C GLN A 214 -12.76 1.66 -16.93
N LEU A 215 -11.96 0.59 -16.95
CA LEU A 215 -11.60 -0.13 -15.73
C LEU A 215 -10.20 0.30 -15.29
N ASN A 216 -10.11 0.95 -14.13
CA ASN A 216 -8.86 1.38 -13.53
C ASN A 216 -8.53 0.47 -12.36
N PHE A 217 -7.34 -0.14 -12.39
CA PHE A 217 -6.81 -0.93 -11.28
C PHE A 217 -5.59 -0.25 -10.69
N ALA A 218 -5.64 0.05 -9.42
CA ALA A 218 -4.47 0.32 -8.61
C ALA A 218 -4.43 -0.70 -7.49
N SER A 219 -3.31 -1.35 -7.29
CA SER A 219 -3.11 -2.30 -6.21
C SER A 219 -1.90 -1.89 -5.38
N GLU A 220 -1.93 -2.20 -4.10
CA GLU A 220 -0.79 -2.03 -3.22
C GLU A 220 0.41 -2.85 -3.68
N LYS A 221 1.52 -2.72 -2.96
CA LYS A 221 2.77 -3.42 -3.25
C LYS A 221 2.54 -4.92 -3.35
N GLY A 222 2.88 -5.50 -4.49
CA GLY A 222 2.83 -6.94 -4.70
C GLY A 222 3.75 -7.69 -3.75
N ILE A 223 3.28 -8.83 -3.26
CA ILE A 223 4.05 -9.77 -2.46
C ILE A 223 4.74 -10.73 -3.45
N PRO A 224 6.09 -10.75 -3.54
CA PRO A 224 6.78 -11.68 -4.42
C PRO A 224 6.47 -13.13 -4.04
N LEU A 225 6.12 -13.94 -5.01
CA LEU A 225 5.93 -15.37 -4.84
C LEU A 225 7.21 -16.14 -5.18
N ARG A 226 7.29 -17.39 -4.74
CA ARG A 226 8.45 -18.22 -5.00
C ARG A 226 8.70 -18.43 -6.51
N TYR A 227 7.63 -18.59 -7.28
CA TYR A 227 7.58 -18.70 -8.73
C TYR A 227 6.12 -18.59 -9.20
N GLY A 228 5.91 -18.43 -10.51
CA GLY A 228 4.60 -18.41 -11.16
C GLY A 228 4.01 -19.81 -11.34
N GLU A 229 3.30 -20.01 -12.43
CA GLU A 229 2.78 -21.35 -12.79
C GLU A 229 3.91 -22.35 -12.95
N ASN A 230 5.00 -21.94 -13.61
CA ASN A 230 6.21 -22.72 -13.78
C ASN A 230 7.40 -22.12 -12.98
N PRO A 231 8.39 -22.95 -12.59
CA PRO A 231 9.49 -22.53 -11.71
C PRO A 231 10.35 -21.37 -12.23
N HIS A 232 10.42 -21.16 -13.53
CA HIS A 232 11.22 -20.08 -14.15
C HIS A 232 10.45 -18.76 -14.30
N GLN A 233 9.16 -18.73 -13.99
CA GLN A 233 8.32 -17.54 -14.14
C GLN A 233 8.30 -16.72 -12.84
N PRO A 234 8.62 -15.43 -12.88
CA PRO A 234 8.36 -14.56 -11.73
C PRO A 234 6.85 -14.36 -11.54
N ALA A 235 6.43 -14.24 -10.29
CA ALA A 235 5.06 -13.92 -9.93
C ALA A 235 4.98 -13.08 -8.67
N SER A 236 3.90 -12.33 -8.54
CA SER A 236 3.57 -11.58 -7.35
C SER A 236 2.08 -11.68 -7.04
N PHE A 237 1.75 -11.73 -5.77
CA PHE A 237 0.38 -11.64 -5.29
C PHE A 237 0.08 -10.18 -4.95
N TYR A 238 -0.97 -9.62 -5.53
CA TYR A 238 -1.45 -8.28 -5.26
C TYR A 238 -2.74 -8.38 -4.45
N PRO A 239 -2.69 -8.13 -3.13
CA PRO A 239 -3.89 -8.12 -2.31
C PRO A 239 -4.88 -7.09 -2.82
N ALA A 240 -6.13 -7.47 -3.04
CA ALA A 240 -7.18 -6.50 -3.27
C ALA A 240 -7.48 -5.80 -1.93
N SER A 241 -7.28 -4.49 -1.89
CA SER A 241 -7.74 -3.65 -0.79
C SER A 241 -9.15 -3.14 -1.10
N SER A 242 -10.03 -3.24 -0.12
CA SER A 242 -11.31 -2.53 -0.11
C SER A 242 -11.35 -1.60 1.09
N SER A 243 -12.29 -0.65 1.10
CA SER A 243 -12.52 0.20 2.28
C SER A 243 -12.82 -0.60 3.56
N ALA A 244 -13.27 -1.84 3.42
CA ALA A 244 -13.48 -2.79 4.53
C ALA A 244 -12.21 -3.58 4.90
N GLY A 245 -11.08 -3.32 4.26
CA GLY A 245 -9.82 -4.04 4.46
C GLY A 245 -9.64 -5.24 3.51
N PRO A 246 -8.57 -6.02 3.69
CA PRO A 246 -8.30 -7.19 2.87
C PRO A 246 -9.35 -8.28 3.08
N SER A 247 -9.68 -9.02 2.03
CA SER A 247 -10.68 -10.09 2.07
C SER A 247 -10.18 -11.36 1.37
N GLY A 248 -10.79 -12.49 1.66
CA GLY A 248 -10.40 -13.77 1.08
C GLY A 248 -8.95 -14.14 1.42
N LEU A 249 -8.19 -14.62 0.45
CA LEU A 249 -6.79 -15.00 0.65
C LEU A 249 -5.86 -13.81 0.97
N ALA A 250 -6.28 -12.58 0.65
CA ALA A 250 -5.53 -11.38 1.04
C ALA A 250 -5.57 -11.12 2.55
N ALA A 251 -6.61 -11.62 3.25
CA ALA A 251 -6.75 -11.54 4.70
C ALA A 251 -6.16 -12.75 5.43
N ALA A 252 -5.73 -13.80 4.71
CA ALA A 252 -5.28 -15.04 5.31
C ALA A 252 -3.97 -14.85 6.09
N ILE A 253 -3.91 -15.46 7.27
CA ILE A 253 -2.71 -15.46 8.12
C ILE A 253 -2.04 -16.84 8.00
N GLN A 254 -0.78 -16.84 7.61
CA GLN A 254 0.00 -18.08 7.54
C GLN A 254 0.71 -18.35 8.87
N HIS A 255 0.40 -19.48 9.50
CA HIS A 255 0.93 -19.90 10.80
C HIS A 255 2.22 -20.73 10.72
N GLY A 256 2.61 -21.16 9.52
CA GLY A 256 3.82 -21.96 9.34
C GLY A 256 4.02 -22.42 7.91
N GLY A 257 5.12 -23.13 7.67
CA GLY A 257 5.47 -23.65 6.35
C GLY A 257 6.29 -22.70 5.49
N LYS A 258 6.57 -23.11 4.25
CA LYS A 258 7.27 -22.28 3.25
C LYS A 258 6.37 -21.17 2.71
N ALA A 259 6.96 -20.13 2.12
CA ALA A 259 6.24 -19.12 1.37
C ALA A 259 5.34 -19.75 0.30
N LEU A 260 4.18 -19.15 0.06
CA LEU A 260 3.22 -19.60 -0.94
C LEU A 260 3.77 -19.39 -2.37
N SER A 261 3.44 -20.32 -3.26
CA SER A 261 3.63 -20.17 -4.71
C SER A 261 2.32 -19.74 -5.38
N PHE A 262 2.40 -19.39 -6.65
CA PHE A 262 1.24 -19.09 -7.49
C PHE A 262 0.22 -20.26 -7.46
N ASN A 263 0.69 -21.49 -7.66
CA ASN A 263 -0.18 -22.68 -7.63
C ASN A 263 -0.85 -22.89 -6.25
N ASN A 264 -0.13 -22.57 -5.15
CA ASN A 264 -0.75 -22.65 -3.82
C ASN A 264 -1.90 -21.65 -3.68
N TYR A 265 -1.77 -20.42 -4.20
CA TYR A 265 -2.86 -19.44 -4.19
C TYR A 265 -4.05 -19.88 -5.04
N LEU A 266 -3.81 -20.46 -6.23
CA LEU A 266 -4.89 -20.97 -7.09
C LEU A 266 -5.67 -22.09 -6.40
N ASP A 267 -4.97 -23.06 -5.84
CA ASP A 267 -5.59 -24.20 -5.17
C ASP A 267 -6.30 -23.78 -3.88
N LEU A 268 -5.72 -22.85 -3.10
CA LEU A 268 -6.35 -22.28 -1.91
C LEU A 268 -7.63 -21.49 -2.25
N ASP A 269 -7.64 -20.72 -3.34
CA ASP A 269 -8.84 -20.01 -3.78
C ASP A 269 -9.95 -20.99 -4.19
N GLY A 270 -9.61 -22.03 -4.94
CA GLY A 270 -10.53 -23.11 -5.29
C GLY A 270 -11.12 -23.79 -4.06
N ALA A 271 -10.28 -24.18 -3.11
CA ALA A 271 -10.67 -24.81 -1.87
C ALA A 271 -11.60 -23.92 -1.02
N LEU A 272 -11.21 -22.64 -0.86
CA LEU A 272 -11.97 -21.67 -0.07
C LEU A 272 -13.34 -21.36 -0.67
N ARG A 273 -13.45 -21.28 -1.99
CA ARG A 273 -14.74 -21.07 -2.69
C ARG A 273 -15.72 -22.20 -2.42
N ILE A 274 -15.29 -23.44 -2.55
CA ILE A 274 -16.14 -24.61 -2.28
C ILE A 274 -16.50 -24.70 -0.79
N ALA A 275 -15.50 -24.52 0.11
CA ALA A 275 -15.76 -24.55 1.55
C ALA A 275 -16.78 -23.48 2.00
N ARG A 276 -16.74 -22.27 1.42
CA ARG A 276 -17.72 -21.21 1.68
C ARG A 276 -19.11 -21.56 1.12
N GLY A 277 -19.18 -22.27 -0.02
CA GLY A 277 -20.41 -22.82 -0.53
C GLY A 277 -21.03 -23.80 0.47
N LEU A 278 -20.26 -24.78 0.93
CA LEU A 278 -20.70 -25.75 1.92
C LEU A 278 -21.18 -25.09 3.22
N LEU A 279 -20.45 -24.11 3.75
CA LEU A 279 -20.85 -23.35 4.95
C LEU A 279 -22.24 -22.70 4.79
N ARG A 280 -22.57 -22.19 3.61
CA ARG A 280 -23.86 -21.58 3.34
C ARG A 280 -25.00 -22.60 3.38
N ASP A 281 -24.74 -23.78 2.82
CA ASP A 281 -25.71 -24.86 2.75
C ASP A 281 -25.89 -25.63 4.08
N MET A 282 -24.85 -25.58 4.94
CA MET A 282 -24.81 -26.24 6.25
C MET A 282 -25.27 -25.36 7.42
N ARG A 283 -25.79 -24.14 7.20
CA ARG A 283 -26.08 -23.14 8.25
C ARG A 283 -26.92 -23.63 9.41
N GLU A 284 -27.75 -24.62 9.19
CA GLU A 284 -28.68 -25.20 10.19
C GLU A 284 -28.19 -26.57 10.74
N SER A 285 -26.99 -27.03 10.32
CA SER A 285 -26.45 -28.31 10.74
C SER A 285 -25.18 -28.13 11.58
N MET A 286 -24.95 -29.03 12.53
CA MET A 286 -23.68 -29.10 13.27
C MET A 286 -22.60 -29.91 12.52
N ASN A 287 -22.72 -30.00 11.21
CA ASN A 287 -21.81 -30.78 10.38
C ASN A 287 -20.53 -30.03 10.04
N HIS A 288 -19.51 -30.79 9.66
CA HIS A 288 -18.20 -30.31 9.24
C HIS A 288 -17.97 -30.63 7.78
N GLY A 289 -17.47 -29.66 7.03
CA GLY A 289 -17.08 -29.83 5.62
C GLY A 289 -15.56 -29.95 5.47
N CYS A 290 -15.15 -30.82 4.57
CA CYS A 290 -13.77 -30.95 4.10
C CYS A 290 -13.74 -30.91 2.57
N VAL A 291 -12.82 -30.12 2.02
CA VAL A 291 -12.60 -29.95 0.58
C VAL A 291 -11.16 -30.21 0.27
N ILE A 292 -10.86 -31.08 -0.65
CA ILE A 292 -9.53 -31.43 -1.13
C ILE A 292 -9.39 -30.98 -2.57
N ILE A 293 -8.43 -30.12 -2.83
CA ILE A 293 -8.19 -29.52 -4.17
C ILE A 293 -6.80 -29.91 -4.67
N LYS A 294 -6.72 -30.23 -5.94
CA LYS A 294 -5.48 -30.34 -6.66
C LYS A 294 -5.64 -29.79 -8.09
N HIS A 295 -4.70 -28.92 -8.50
CA HIS A 295 -4.73 -28.28 -9.82
C HIS A 295 -6.07 -27.59 -10.08
N THR A 296 -6.53 -26.79 -9.08
CA THR A 296 -7.80 -26.03 -9.05
C THR A 296 -9.09 -26.85 -9.10
N ASN A 297 -9.01 -28.17 -9.18
CA ASN A 297 -10.16 -29.05 -9.23
C ASN A 297 -10.35 -29.83 -7.91
N PRO A 298 -11.59 -30.07 -7.46
CA PRO A 298 -11.85 -30.89 -6.31
C PRO A 298 -11.59 -32.38 -6.66
N CYS A 299 -10.71 -33.01 -5.91
CA CYS A 299 -10.56 -34.48 -5.92
C CYS A 299 -11.31 -35.15 -4.76
N GLY A 300 -11.81 -34.36 -3.80
CA GLY A 300 -12.67 -34.87 -2.73
C GLY A 300 -13.40 -33.75 -2.02
N VAL A 301 -14.69 -33.96 -1.80
CA VAL A 301 -15.55 -33.08 -1.00
C VAL A 301 -16.47 -33.92 -0.13
N ALA A 302 -16.53 -33.66 1.17
CA ALA A 302 -17.41 -34.38 2.06
C ALA A 302 -17.95 -33.50 3.19
N ILE A 303 -19.12 -33.84 3.67
CA ILE A 303 -19.78 -33.29 4.85
C ILE A 303 -20.09 -34.45 5.79
N ASP A 304 -19.77 -34.28 7.06
CA ASP A 304 -20.06 -35.28 8.08
C ASP A 304 -20.30 -34.62 9.45
N SER A 305 -20.92 -35.33 10.38
CA SER A 305 -21.09 -34.89 11.76
C SER A 305 -19.77 -34.83 12.55
N SER A 306 -18.72 -35.44 12.04
CA SER A 306 -17.36 -35.42 12.57
C SER A 306 -16.39 -34.87 11.53
N GLN A 307 -15.58 -33.90 11.94
CA GLN A 307 -14.56 -33.31 11.04
C GLN A 307 -13.55 -34.36 10.56
N LYS A 308 -13.15 -35.30 11.47
CA LYS A 308 -12.30 -36.43 11.13
C LYS A 308 -12.93 -37.34 10.06
N SER A 309 -14.23 -37.61 10.18
CA SER A 309 -14.97 -38.40 9.17
C SER A 309 -15.11 -37.64 7.84
N ALA A 310 -15.36 -36.34 7.89
CA ALA A 310 -15.41 -35.51 6.68
C ALA A 310 -14.06 -35.57 5.94
N TRP A 311 -12.94 -35.49 6.63
CA TRP A 311 -11.60 -35.68 6.04
C TRP A 311 -11.45 -37.06 5.38
N LYS A 312 -11.78 -38.14 6.09
CA LYS A 312 -11.69 -39.52 5.57
C LYS A 312 -12.53 -39.72 4.30
N ASN A 313 -13.77 -39.25 4.34
CA ASN A 313 -14.72 -39.39 3.24
C ASN A 313 -14.27 -38.58 2.02
N ALA A 314 -13.78 -37.34 2.23
CA ALA A 314 -13.22 -36.53 1.15
C ALA A 314 -11.99 -37.21 0.54
N LEU A 315 -11.06 -37.71 1.37
CA LEU A 315 -9.86 -38.38 0.91
C LEU A 315 -10.17 -39.69 0.16
N ALA A 316 -11.20 -40.44 0.59
CA ALA A 316 -11.60 -41.68 -0.04
C ALA A 316 -12.23 -41.48 -1.43
N SER A 317 -12.64 -40.28 -1.79
CA SER A 317 -13.19 -39.98 -3.12
C SER A 317 -12.15 -40.18 -4.24
N ASP A 318 -10.90 -39.74 -3.98
CA ASP A 318 -9.76 -39.93 -4.90
C ASP A 318 -8.46 -39.76 -4.11
N SER A 319 -8.07 -40.81 -3.41
CA SER A 319 -6.88 -40.79 -2.54
C SER A 319 -5.57 -40.72 -3.33
N GLU A 320 -5.54 -41.13 -4.58
CA GLU A 320 -4.36 -41.09 -5.45
C GLU A 320 -4.07 -39.66 -5.88
N SER A 321 -5.08 -38.93 -6.34
CA SER A 321 -4.95 -37.51 -6.73
C SER A 321 -4.70 -36.61 -5.51
N ALA A 322 -5.11 -36.98 -4.32
CA ALA A 322 -4.96 -36.18 -3.10
C ALA A 322 -3.51 -36.05 -2.59
N PHE A 323 -2.54 -36.77 -3.17
CA PHE A 323 -1.14 -36.63 -2.78
C PHE A 323 -0.60 -35.22 -3.13
N GLY A 324 -0.13 -34.47 -2.15
CA GLY A 324 0.36 -33.09 -2.33
C GLY A 324 -0.74 -32.07 -2.61
N CYS A 325 -1.93 -32.29 -2.10
CA CYS A 325 -3.10 -31.45 -2.30
C CYS A 325 -3.14 -30.22 -1.35
N VAL A 326 -4.14 -29.38 -1.57
CA VAL A 326 -4.58 -28.31 -0.68
C VAL A 326 -5.93 -28.70 -0.07
N VAL A 327 -6.08 -28.46 1.24
CA VAL A 327 -7.27 -28.83 1.99
C VAL A 327 -7.91 -27.62 2.64
N ALA A 328 -9.23 -27.48 2.52
CA ALA A 328 -10.02 -26.52 3.28
C ALA A 328 -10.99 -27.22 4.23
N PHE A 329 -11.04 -26.77 5.48
CA PHE A 329 -12.04 -27.15 6.45
C PHE A 329 -13.02 -26.01 6.70
N THR A 330 -14.29 -26.35 6.95
CA THR A 330 -15.34 -25.35 7.26
C THR A 330 -15.38 -24.98 8.75
N SER A 331 -14.64 -25.67 9.61
CA SER A 331 -14.58 -25.46 11.05
C SER A 331 -13.14 -25.51 11.56
N ILE A 332 -12.95 -25.05 12.81
CA ILE A 332 -11.64 -25.09 13.48
C ILE A 332 -11.10 -26.52 13.48
N VAL A 333 -9.87 -26.70 13.02
CA VAL A 333 -9.24 -28.04 12.98
C VAL A 333 -8.88 -28.47 14.38
N GLN A 334 -9.41 -29.63 14.76
CA GLN A 334 -9.22 -30.22 16.08
C GLN A 334 -8.08 -31.26 16.07
N LYS A 335 -7.58 -31.57 17.26
CA LYS A 335 -6.51 -32.55 17.48
C LYS A 335 -6.75 -33.87 16.73
N GLU A 336 -7.96 -34.44 16.87
CA GLU A 336 -8.29 -35.75 16.31
C GLU A 336 -8.25 -35.76 14.78
N THR A 337 -8.57 -34.61 14.15
CA THR A 337 -8.46 -34.43 12.70
C THR A 337 -7.01 -34.27 12.29
N ALA A 338 -6.22 -33.52 13.06
CA ALA A 338 -4.80 -33.36 12.82
C ALA A 338 -4.02 -34.66 12.91
N GLU A 339 -4.35 -35.52 13.92
CA GLU A 339 -3.80 -36.87 14.07
C GLU A 339 -4.18 -37.78 12.90
N GLU A 340 -5.42 -37.70 12.40
CA GLU A 340 -5.87 -38.48 11.27
C GLU A 340 -5.24 -38.06 9.94
N ILE A 341 -5.00 -36.75 9.74
CA ILE A 341 -4.20 -36.23 8.62
C ILE A 341 -2.77 -36.79 8.71
N GLY A 342 -2.19 -36.82 9.91
CA GLY A 342 -0.94 -37.48 10.23
C GLY A 342 0.17 -37.24 9.20
N GLU A 343 0.68 -38.36 8.65
CA GLU A 343 1.78 -38.35 7.70
C GLU A 343 1.37 -38.03 6.24
N HIS A 344 0.05 -37.89 5.96
CA HIS A 344 -0.38 -37.60 4.60
C HIS A 344 0.27 -36.31 4.08
N PHE A 345 0.81 -36.36 2.89
CA PHE A 345 1.50 -35.22 2.30
C PHE A 345 0.50 -34.20 1.75
N LEU A 346 0.37 -33.08 2.48
CA LEU A 346 -0.41 -31.90 2.11
C LEU A 346 0.51 -30.69 1.89
N GLU A 347 0.24 -29.90 0.88
CA GLU A 347 0.95 -28.62 0.66
C GLU A 347 0.42 -27.50 1.54
N CYS A 348 -0.92 -27.35 1.59
CA CYS A 348 -1.58 -26.30 2.34
C CYS A 348 -2.83 -26.82 3.06
N ILE A 349 -3.12 -26.25 4.23
CA ILE A 349 -4.39 -26.40 4.94
C ILE A 349 -4.92 -24.99 5.23
N ILE A 350 -6.19 -24.73 4.91
CA ILE A 350 -6.88 -23.50 5.28
C ILE A 350 -8.14 -23.82 6.07
N ALA A 351 -8.34 -23.10 7.17
CA ALA A 351 -9.48 -23.31 8.07
C ALA A 351 -9.82 -22.01 8.80
N PRO A 352 -11.02 -21.88 9.43
CA PRO A 352 -11.34 -20.75 10.31
C PRO A 352 -10.41 -20.63 11.52
N GLY A 353 -9.68 -21.68 11.87
CA GLY A 353 -8.74 -21.76 12.98
C GLY A 353 -8.18 -23.17 13.16
N PHE A 354 -7.28 -23.30 14.12
CA PHE A 354 -6.69 -24.57 14.55
C PHE A 354 -6.65 -24.58 16.08
N SER A 355 -6.90 -25.74 16.72
CA SER A 355 -6.58 -25.89 18.14
C SER A 355 -5.06 -25.85 18.33
N GLU A 356 -4.58 -25.54 19.54
CA GLU A 356 -3.14 -25.50 19.84
C GLU A 356 -2.48 -26.85 19.56
N GLU A 357 -3.12 -27.95 19.96
CA GLU A 357 -2.62 -29.30 19.72
C GLU A 357 -2.63 -29.65 18.22
N ALA A 358 -3.64 -29.20 17.46
CA ALA A 358 -3.69 -29.43 16.03
C ALA A 358 -2.54 -28.67 15.31
N LEU A 359 -2.24 -27.44 15.72
CA LEU A 359 -1.11 -26.67 15.18
C LEU A 359 0.22 -27.36 15.49
N GLU A 360 0.41 -27.88 16.71
CA GLU A 360 1.63 -28.58 17.09
C GLU A 360 1.84 -29.84 16.22
N ILE A 361 0.80 -30.67 16.07
CA ILE A 361 0.85 -31.89 15.25
C ILE A 361 1.15 -31.56 13.80
N LEU A 362 0.41 -30.61 13.21
CA LEU A 362 0.54 -30.26 11.80
C LEU A 362 1.86 -29.56 11.47
N SER A 363 2.43 -28.82 12.43
CA SER A 363 3.73 -28.13 12.31
C SER A 363 4.91 -29.08 12.29
N SER A 364 4.74 -30.35 12.69
CA SER A 364 5.79 -31.37 12.57
C SER A 364 6.33 -31.50 11.15
N LYS A 365 5.52 -31.18 10.15
CA LYS A 365 5.92 -31.11 8.73
C LYS A 365 6.31 -29.68 8.37
N LYS A 366 7.59 -29.35 8.49
CA LYS A 366 8.15 -27.98 8.29
C LYS A 366 7.76 -27.27 6.97
N ASN A 367 7.32 -28.00 5.95
CA ASN A 367 6.94 -27.44 4.65
C ASN A 367 5.43 -27.22 4.50
N ARG A 368 4.60 -27.81 5.38
CA ARG A 368 3.15 -27.71 5.38
C ARG A 368 2.72 -26.29 5.73
N ARG A 369 1.94 -25.66 4.90
CA ARG A 369 1.44 -24.29 5.12
C ARG A 369 0.07 -24.37 5.77
N MET A 370 -0.08 -23.71 6.90
CA MET A 370 -1.35 -23.61 7.63
C MET A 370 -1.82 -22.17 7.60
N LEU A 371 -3.07 -21.95 7.16
CA LEU A 371 -3.66 -20.63 6.99
C LEU A 371 -5.01 -20.52 7.70
N THR A 372 -5.26 -19.31 8.22
CA THR A 372 -6.58 -18.94 8.77
C THR A 372 -7.12 -17.70 8.09
#